data_7078bde79c64131dcbda04484f91ffdc
#
_entry.id   7078bde79c64131dcbda04484f91ffdc
#
_cell.length_a   1.000
_cell.length_b   1.000
_cell.length_c   1.000
_cell.angle_alpha   90.00
_cell.angle_beta   90.00
_cell.angle_gamma   90.00
#
_symmetry.space_group_name_H-M   'P 1'
#
loop_
_entity.id
_entity.type
_entity.pdbx_description
1 polymer ?
#
loop_
_entity_poly.entity_id
_entity_poly.type
_entity_poly.pdbx_seq_one_letter_code
_entity_poly.pdbx_strand_id
1 'polypeptide(L)'
;MAEELRDGATLPFPVELPSDVVAAVSFDADAESRVTPYDDLPDGWLGLDIGPDSRARFGELIRGAKTVFWNGPMGVFEWEQFAEGTKAVAEAVAAVDGYTVVGGGDSVRAISELSLDDDVDWVSTGGGASLELLEGKELPGVAAIPVA
;
A
#
# COMPACT_ATOMS: atom_id res chain seq x y z
N MET A 1 -10.80 -13.44 7.11
CA MET A 1 -10.16 -12.12 7.39
C MET A 1 -10.75 -10.99 6.54
N ALA A 2 -10.74 -11.03 5.19
CA ALA A 2 -11.37 -9.97 4.38
C ALA A 2 -12.90 -9.85 4.59
N GLU A 3 -13.61 -10.97 4.71
CA GLU A 3 -15.04 -10.98 5.05
C GLU A 3 -15.30 -10.47 6.46
N GLU A 4 -14.48 -10.84 7.44
CA GLU A 4 -14.58 -10.36 8.82
C GLU A 4 -14.35 -8.85 8.92
N LEU A 5 -13.43 -8.28 8.12
CA LEU A 5 -13.20 -6.84 8.04
C LEU A 5 -14.41 -6.11 7.44
N ARG A 6 -15.02 -6.70 6.40
CA ARG A 6 -16.23 -6.17 5.76
C ARG A 6 -17.44 -6.23 6.70
N ASP A 7 -17.55 -7.26 7.52
CA ASP A 7 -18.67 -7.50 8.46
C ASP A 7 -18.53 -6.73 9.77
N GLY A 8 -17.58 -5.77 9.87
CA GLY A 8 -17.44 -4.88 11.02
C GLY A 8 -16.79 -5.54 12.24
N ALA A 9 -15.86 -6.47 12.02
CA ALA A 9 -15.03 -6.99 13.09
C ALA A 9 -14.36 -5.83 13.84
N THR A 10 -14.54 -5.76 15.15
CA THR A 10 -13.93 -4.73 15.98
C THR A 10 -12.44 -5.02 16.12
N LEU A 11 -11.65 -4.44 15.24
CA LEU A 11 -10.20 -4.45 15.38
C LEU A 11 -9.76 -3.42 16.43
N PRO A 12 -8.64 -3.64 17.11
CA PRO A 12 -8.12 -2.70 18.11
C PRO A 12 -7.57 -1.39 17.49
N PHE A 13 -7.67 -1.25 16.19
CA PHE A 13 -7.22 -0.10 15.40
C PHE A 13 -8.18 0.11 14.22
N PRO A 14 -8.31 1.34 13.70
CA PRO A 14 -9.11 1.62 12.52
C PRO A 14 -8.48 0.97 11.27
N VAL A 15 -9.32 0.44 10.39
CA VAL A 15 -8.93 -0.07 9.08
C VAL A 15 -9.70 0.71 8.02
N GLU A 16 -8.97 1.29 7.08
CA GLU A 16 -9.57 1.93 5.91
C GLU A 16 -9.46 0.99 4.71
N LEU A 17 -10.59 0.77 4.05
CA LEU A 17 -10.68 0.01 2.81
C LEU A 17 -10.92 0.97 1.64
N PRO A 18 -10.52 0.61 0.41
CA PRO A 18 -10.83 1.43 -0.75
C PRO A 18 -12.35 1.56 -0.93
N SER A 19 -12.82 2.76 -1.27
CA SER A 19 -14.22 3.02 -1.62
C SER A 19 -14.52 2.72 -3.09
N ASP A 20 -13.49 2.83 -3.93
CA ASP A 20 -13.55 2.60 -5.37
C ASP A 20 -12.28 1.93 -5.87
N VAL A 21 -12.39 1.26 -7.01
CA VAL A 21 -11.29 0.54 -7.67
C VAL A 21 -11.29 0.82 -9.17
N VAL A 22 -10.13 0.69 -9.79
CA VAL A 22 -10.00 0.58 -11.24
C VAL A 22 -10.16 -0.89 -11.59
N ALA A 23 -11.34 -1.24 -12.08
CA ALA A 23 -11.69 -2.60 -12.47
C ALA A 23 -11.39 -2.83 -13.95
N ALA A 24 -10.93 -4.04 -14.30
CA ALA A 24 -10.63 -4.45 -15.68
C ALA A 24 -11.28 -5.80 -16.00
N VAL A 25 -11.57 -6.01 -17.28
CA VAL A 25 -12.20 -7.26 -17.80
C VAL A 25 -11.24 -8.45 -17.75
N SER A 26 -9.93 -8.22 -17.68
CA SER A 26 -8.90 -9.26 -17.66
C SER A 26 -7.61 -8.71 -17.02
N PHE A 27 -6.72 -9.60 -16.60
CA PHE A 27 -5.38 -9.25 -16.14
C PHE A 27 -4.47 -9.00 -17.35
N ASP A 28 -4.54 -7.80 -17.92
CA ASP A 28 -3.79 -7.38 -19.10
C ASP A 28 -3.54 -5.87 -19.04
N ALA A 29 -2.36 -5.42 -19.51
CA ALA A 29 -1.96 -4.01 -19.45
C ALA A 29 -2.86 -3.09 -20.29
N ASP A 30 -3.46 -3.60 -21.36
CA ASP A 30 -4.33 -2.87 -22.28
C ASP A 30 -5.82 -3.26 -22.10
N ALA A 31 -6.17 -3.97 -21.01
CA ALA A 31 -7.54 -4.38 -20.75
C ALA A 31 -8.49 -3.18 -20.69
N GLU A 32 -9.72 -3.38 -21.21
CA GLU A 32 -10.80 -2.44 -20.95
C GLU A 32 -11.00 -2.29 -19.44
N SER A 33 -10.96 -1.04 -18.96
CA SER A 33 -11.07 -0.74 -17.54
C SER A 33 -12.04 0.38 -17.26
N ARG A 34 -12.57 0.43 -16.03
CA ARG A 34 -13.39 1.52 -15.52
C ARG A 34 -13.28 1.62 -14.01
N VAL A 35 -13.56 2.82 -13.49
CA VAL A 35 -13.74 3.02 -12.04
C VAL A 35 -15.12 2.50 -11.63
N THR A 36 -15.17 1.77 -10.52
CA THR A 36 -16.40 1.26 -9.92
C THR A 36 -16.28 1.25 -8.39
N PRO A 37 -17.38 1.37 -7.62
CA PRO A 37 -17.35 1.10 -6.19
C PRO A 37 -16.75 -0.30 -5.92
N TYR A 38 -15.98 -0.43 -4.83
CA TYR A 38 -15.31 -1.72 -4.52
C TYR A 38 -16.31 -2.85 -4.27
N ASP A 39 -17.51 -2.53 -3.78
CA ASP A 39 -18.60 -3.44 -3.46
C ASP A 39 -19.59 -3.68 -4.63
N ASP A 40 -19.38 -3.01 -5.76
CA ASP A 40 -20.14 -3.17 -7.01
C ASP A 40 -19.24 -3.57 -8.19
N LEU A 41 -18.28 -4.47 -7.91
CA LEU A 41 -17.41 -5.01 -8.94
C LEU A 41 -18.20 -5.95 -9.85
N PRO A 42 -18.21 -5.72 -11.18
CA PRO A 42 -18.94 -6.60 -12.09
C PRO A 42 -18.43 -8.04 -12.08
N ASP A 43 -19.33 -8.98 -12.28
CA ASP A 43 -18.98 -10.40 -12.32
C ASP A 43 -17.87 -10.67 -13.34
N GLY A 44 -16.82 -11.34 -12.89
CA GLY A 44 -15.67 -11.70 -13.72
C GLY A 44 -14.66 -10.58 -13.96
N TRP A 45 -14.90 -9.37 -13.46
CA TRP A 45 -13.92 -8.28 -13.49
C TRP A 45 -12.93 -8.38 -12.33
N LEU A 46 -11.77 -7.75 -12.49
CA LEU A 46 -10.67 -7.74 -11.53
C LEU A 46 -10.39 -6.30 -11.10
N GLY A 47 -10.28 -6.03 -9.80
CA GLY A 47 -9.76 -4.77 -9.31
C GLY A 47 -8.24 -4.76 -9.45
N LEU A 48 -7.71 -3.91 -10.32
CA LEU A 48 -6.27 -3.86 -10.63
C LEU A 48 -5.57 -2.63 -10.05
N ASP A 49 -6.31 -1.63 -9.59
CA ASP A 49 -5.80 -0.49 -8.82
C ASP A 49 -6.90 0.10 -7.96
N ILE A 50 -6.55 0.96 -7.01
CA ILE A 50 -7.51 1.78 -6.27
C ILE A 50 -8.00 2.94 -7.13
N GLY A 51 -9.27 3.33 -6.94
CA GLY A 51 -9.89 4.42 -7.67
C GLY A 51 -9.50 5.82 -7.13
N PRO A 52 -9.96 6.88 -7.80
CA PRO A 52 -9.62 8.26 -7.47
C PRO A 52 -10.07 8.70 -6.07
N ASP A 53 -11.25 8.26 -5.61
CA ASP A 53 -11.77 8.63 -4.28
C ASP A 53 -10.93 7.95 -3.18
N SER A 54 -10.56 6.68 -3.38
CA SER A 54 -9.65 5.94 -2.50
C SER A 54 -8.27 6.60 -2.43
N ARG A 55 -7.71 7.01 -3.57
CA ARG A 55 -6.43 7.75 -3.63
C ARG A 55 -6.47 9.03 -2.84
N ALA A 56 -7.53 9.82 -3.00
CA ALA A 56 -7.71 11.07 -2.27
C ALA A 56 -7.79 10.81 -0.75
N ARG A 57 -8.63 9.86 -0.34
CA ARG A 57 -8.83 9.51 1.07
C ARG A 57 -7.57 8.97 1.72
N PHE A 58 -6.88 8.01 1.08
CA PHE A 58 -5.63 7.46 1.62
C PHE A 58 -4.54 8.53 1.69
N GLY A 59 -4.43 9.38 0.67
CA GLY A 59 -3.50 10.50 0.68
C GLY A 59 -3.72 11.48 1.84
N GLU A 60 -4.98 11.77 2.20
CA GLU A 60 -5.30 12.60 3.39
C GLU A 60 -4.86 11.93 4.69
N LEU A 61 -5.16 10.64 4.86
CA LEU A 61 -4.81 9.88 6.06
C LEU A 61 -3.29 9.79 6.23
N ILE A 62 -2.57 9.47 5.14
CA ILE A 62 -1.11 9.34 5.14
C ILE A 62 -0.46 10.67 5.51
N ARG A 63 -0.82 11.77 4.85
CA ARG A 63 -0.26 13.11 5.15
C ARG A 63 -0.56 13.61 6.56
N GLY A 64 -1.63 13.13 7.19
CA GLY A 64 -1.97 13.43 8.58
C GLY A 64 -1.19 12.62 9.62
N ALA A 65 -0.48 11.57 9.22
CA ALA A 65 0.27 10.70 10.11
C ALA A 65 1.60 11.32 10.56
N LYS A 66 2.13 10.87 11.70
CA LYS A 66 3.47 11.23 12.19
C LYS A 66 4.48 10.10 12.02
N THR A 67 4.01 8.91 11.78
CA THR A 67 4.84 7.76 11.42
C THR A 67 4.07 6.92 10.41
N VAL A 68 4.72 6.59 9.31
CA VAL A 68 4.16 5.76 8.25
C VAL A 68 5.08 4.57 8.01
N PHE A 69 4.50 3.38 7.96
CA PHE A 69 5.13 2.20 7.40
C PHE A 69 4.33 1.77 6.18
N TRP A 70 4.92 1.88 4.99
CA TRP A 70 4.31 1.48 3.73
C TRP A 70 4.93 0.18 3.21
N ASN A 71 4.11 -0.84 3.02
CA ASN A 71 4.54 -2.14 2.52
C ASN A 71 3.49 -2.75 1.57
N GLY A 72 3.80 -2.76 0.31
CA GLY A 72 2.97 -3.26 -0.79
C GLY A 72 2.36 -2.17 -1.66
N PRO A 73 2.38 -2.34 -2.98
CA PRO A 73 1.74 -1.41 -3.92
C PRO A 73 0.21 -1.48 -3.80
N MET A 74 -0.48 -0.46 -4.32
CA MET A 74 -1.94 -0.38 -4.32
C MET A 74 -2.57 -1.05 -5.53
N GLY A 75 -1.83 -1.15 -6.63
CA GLY A 75 -2.29 -1.72 -7.90
C GLY A 75 -1.17 -2.39 -8.67
N VAL A 76 -1.46 -2.81 -9.90
CA VAL A 76 -0.47 -3.38 -10.83
C VAL A 76 0.35 -2.24 -11.44
N PHE A 77 1.20 -1.65 -10.61
CA PHE A 77 1.91 -0.40 -10.92
C PHE A 77 2.93 -0.53 -12.07
N GLU A 78 3.25 -1.74 -12.51
CA GLU A 78 4.02 -2.02 -13.72
C GLU A 78 3.29 -1.60 -15.00
N TRP A 79 1.98 -1.41 -14.94
CA TRP A 79 1.14 -1.01 -16.06
C TRP A 79 0.60 0.40 -15.86
N GLU A 80 0.89 1.30 -16.78
CA GLU A 80 0.61 2.73 -16.66
C GLU A 80 -0.84 3.02 -16.22
N GLN A 81 -1.82 2.30 -16.80
CA GLN A 81 -3.23 2.53 -16.48
C GLN A 81 -3.65 2.06 -15.08
N PHE A 82 -2.81 1.27 -14.37
CA PHE A 82 -3.08 0.74 -13.02
C PHE A 82 -1.99 1.16 -12.00
N ALA A 83 -1.19 2.18 -12.32
CA ALA A 83 -0.09 2.66 -11.49
C ALA A 83 -0.47 3.87 -10.61
N GLU A 84 -1.56 4.53 -10.90
CA GLU A 84 -1.92 5.81 -10.27
C GLU A 84 -2.20 5.69 -8.76
N GLY A 85 -2.70 4.54 -8.30
CA GLY A 85 -2.91 4.28 -6.87
C GLY A 85 -1.59 4.21 -6.12
N THR A 86 -0.65 3.42 -6.63
CA THR A 86 0.69 3.29 -6.05
C THR A 86 1.45 4.61 -6.08
N LYS A 87 1.36 5.36 -7.18
CA LYS A 87 1.98 6.68 -7.31
C LYS A 87 1.42 7.67 -6.29
N ALA A 88 0.09 7.77 -6.17
CA ALA A 88 -0.56 8.67 -5.22
C ALA A 88 -0.18 8.36 -3.76
N VAL A 89 -0.06 7.08 -3.39
CA VAL A 89 0.40 6.67 -2.06
C VAL A 89 1.87 7.00 -1.86
N ALA A 90 2.74 6.72 -2.83
CA ALA A 90 4.17 7.06 -2.77
C ALA A 90 4.39 8.57 -2.56
N GLU A 91 3.72 9.42 -3.36
CA GLU A 91 3.76 10.88 -3.23
C GLU A 91 3.23 11.36 -1.87
N ALA A 92 2.18 10.70 -1.35
CA ALA A 92 1.65 11.04 -0.03
C ALA A 92 2.61 10.66 1.09
N VAL A 93 3.30 9.51 1.00
CA VAL A 93 4.32 9.07 1.96
C VAL A 93 5.52 10.02 1.95
N ALA A 94 6.01 10.38 0.77
CA ALA A 94 7.12 11.33 0.59
C ALA A 94 6.80 12.74 1.16
N ALA A 95 5.52 13.12 1.18
CA ALA A 95 5.06 14.42 1.67
C ALA A 95 4.74 14.46 3.19
N VAL A 96 4.97 13.38 3.94
CA VAL A 96 4.64 13.32 5.38
C VAL A 96 5.59 14.21 6.20
N ASP A 97 5.03 15.08 7.04
CA ASP A 97 5.78 15.77 8.10
C ASP A 97 5.93 14.83 9.33
N GLY A 98 6.80 13.80 9.20
CA GLY A 98 6.96 12.75 10.20
C GLY A 98 8.05 11.77 9.81
N TYR A 99 8.02 10.57 10.38
CA TYR A 99 8.97 9.50 10.09
C TYR A 99 8.37 8.46 9.13
N THR A 100 9.03 8.22 8.03
CA THR A 100 8.53 7.36 6.95
C THR A 100 9.45 6.17 6.69
N VAL A 101 8.84 4.98 6.63
CA VAL A 101 9.52 3.73 6.32
C VAL A 101 8.83 3.07 5.14
N VAL A 102 9.58 2.74 4.11
CA VAL A 102 9.10 1.97 2.95
C VAL A 102 9.70 0.57 3.01
N GLY A 103 8.86 -0.44 3.09
CA GLY A 103 9.24 -1.84 3.20
C GLY A 103 8.72 -2.70 2.05
N GLY A 104 9.47 -3.76 1.73
CA GLY A 104 9.12 -4.69 0.66
C GLY A 104 9.62 -4.27 -0.72
N GLY A 105 10.08 -5.27 -1.49
CA GLY A 105 10.76 -5.05 -2.77
C GLY A 105 9.97 -4.23 -3.77
N ASP A 106 8.66 -4.49 -3.89
CA ASP A 106 7.81 -3.78 -4.86
C ASP A 106 7.55 -2.33 -4.46
N SER A 107 7.34 -2.05 -3.17
CA SER A 107 7.19 -0.66 -2.68
C SER A 107 8.49 0.14 -2.84
N VAL A 108 9.63 -0.50 -2.55
CA VAL A 108 10.97 0.09 -2.75
C VAL A 108 11.18 0.39 -4.24
N ARG A 109 10.83 -0.56 -5.12
CA ARG A 109 10.93 -0.34 -6.56
C ARG A 109 10.03 0.83 -7.00
N ALA A 110 8.79 0.91 -6.51
CA ALA A 110 7.88 2.00 -6.85
C ALA A 110 8.43 3.39 -6.43
N ILE A 111 8.99 3.51 -5.21
CA ILE A 111 9.64 4.75 -4.74
C ILE A 111 10.81 5.14 -5.66
N SER A 112 11.67 4.17 -6.01
CA SER A 112 12.83 4.44 -6.86
C SER A 112 12.45 4.82 -8.29
N GLU A 113 11.44 4.16 -8.90
CA GLU A 113 10.94 4.51 -10.23
C GLU A 113 10.35 5.93 -10.28
N LEU A 114 9.79 6.40 -9.16
CA LEU A 114 9.26 7.77 -9.00
C LEU A 114 10.32 8.78 -8.56
N SER A 115 11.57 8.34 -8.30
CA SER A 115 12.67 9.19 -7.82
C SER A 115 12.35 9.89 -6.48
N LEU A 116 11.69 9.19 -5.56
CA LEU A 116 11.28 9.66 -4.24
C LEU A 116 12.12 9.02 -3.10
N ASP A 117 13.23 8.36 -3.43
CA ASP A 117 14.08 7.67 -2.44
C ASP A 117 14.62 8.62 -1.36
N ASP A 118 14.97 9.85 -1.76
CA ASP A 118 15.52 10.89 -0.88
C ASP A 118 14.44 11.60 -0.02
N ASP A 119 13.16 11.39 -0.34
CA ASP A 119 12.03 12.00 0.34
C ASP A 119 11.41 11.09 1.42
N VAL A 120 12.02 9.92 1.70
CA VAL A 120 11.62 9.00 2.77
C VAL A 120 12.78 8.75 3.72
N ASP A 121 12.48 8.57 5.02
CA ASP A 121 13.53 8.44 6.03
C ASP A 121 14.24 7.09 6.01
N TRP A 122 13.53 6.02 5.64
CA TRP A 122 14.11 4.69 5.64
C TRP A 122 13.51 3.78 4.56
N VAL A 123 14.38 3.15 3.80
CA VAL A 123 14.03 2.13 2.80
C VAL A 123 14.52 0.76 3.27
N SER A 124 13.61 -0.21 3.41
CA SER A 124 13.90 -1.56 3.86
C SER A 124 13.55 -2.60 2.78
N THR A 125 14.54 -3.32 2.30
CA THR A 125 14.32 -4.47 1.41
C THR A 125 13.76 -5.70 2.15
N GLY A 126 13.81 -5.69 3.48
CA GLY A 126 13.33 -6.76 4.36
C GLY A 126 11.88 -6.62 4.79
N GLY A 127 10.95 -6.35 3.87
CA GLY A 127 9.54 -6.09 4.18
C GLY A 127 8.87 -7.16 5.05
N GLY A 128 9.09 -8.45 4.76
CA GLY A 128 8.56 -9.56 5.55
C GLY A 128 9.07 -9.56 7.00
N ALA A 129 10.37 -9.37 7.19
CA ALA A 129 10.95 -9.28 8.52
C ALA A 129 10.46 -8.04 9.30
N SER A 130 10.25 -6.92 8.61
CA SER A 130 9.68 -5.72 9.23
C SER A 130 8.25 -5.95 9.71
N LEU A 131 7.43 -6.66 8.93
CA LEU A 131 6.07 -7.04 9.34
C LEU A 131 6.08 -8.00 10.53
N GLU A 132 6.95 -9.00 10.53
CA GLU A 132 7.11 -9.92 11.66
C GLU A 132 7.54 -9.20 12.94
N LEU A 133 8.44 -8.21 12.83
CA LEU A 133 8.83 -7.37 13.96
C LEU A 133 7.65 -6.57 14.51
N LEU A 134 6.84 -5.97 13.63
CA LEU A 134 5.63 -5.22 14.01
C LEU A 134 4.56 -6.13 14.65
N GLU A 135 4.51 -7.41 14.26
CA GLU A 135 3.68 -8.43 14.92
C GLU A 135 4.21 -8.85 16.30
N GLY A 136 5.37 -8.36 16.73
CA GLY A 136 6.02 -8.70 17.99
C GLY A 136 6.77 -10.04 17.97
N LYS A 137 7.05 -10.59 16.79
CA LYS A 137 7.84 -11.81 16.65
C LYS A 137 9.33 -11.52 16.86
N GLU A 138 10.03 -12.48 17.49
CA GLU A 138 11.50 -12.44 17.57
C GLU A 138 12.10 -12.75 16.20
N LEU A 139 12.97 -11.85 15.74
CA LEU A 139 13.72 -12.07 14.50
C LEU A 139 15.04 -12.78 14.82
N PRO A 140 15.27 -14.02 14.33
CA PRO A 140 16.47 -14.80 14.68
C PRO A 140 17.77 -14.07 14.34
N GLY A 141 17.81 -13.34 13.23
CA GLY A 141 18.99 -12.56 12.84
C GLY A 141 19.28 -11.40 13.79
N VAL A 142 18.26 -10.75 14.34
CA VAL A 142 18.40 -9.67 15.32
C VAL A 142 18.75 -10.24 16.70
N ALA A 143 18.10 -11.33 17.10
CA ALA A 143 18.35 -12.00 18.39
C ALA A 143 19.78 -12.56 18.51
N ALA A 144 20.42 -12.89 17.39
CA ALA A 144 21.80 -13.36 17.35
C ALA A 144 22.84 -12.24 17.55
N ILE A 145 22.44 -10.96 17.50
CA ILE A 145 23.35 -9.83 17.70
C ILE A 145 23.55 -9.63 19.21
N PRO A 146 24.80 -9.72 19.73
CA PRO A 146 25.06 -9.49 21.14
C PRO A 146 24.65 -8.06 21.53
N VAL A 147 23.88 -7.94 22.60
CA VAL A 147 23.61 -6.64 23.22
C VAL A 147 24.89 -6.17 23.91
N ALA A 148 25.38 -4.97 23.57
CA ALA A 148 26.55 -4.37 24.16
C ALA A 148 26.28 -3.86 25.59
#